data_19370886d0f599a0b30857a246ee4429
#
_entry.id   19370886d0f599a0b30857a246ee4429
#
_cell.length_a   1.000
_cell.length_b   1.000
_cell.length_c   1.000
_cell.angle_alpha   90.00
_cell.angle_beta   90.00
_cell.angle_gamma   90.00
#
_symmetry.space_group_name_H-M   'P 1'
#
loop_
_entity.id
_entity.type
_entity.pdbx_description
1 polymer ?
#
loop_
_entity_poly.entity_id
_entity_poly.type
_entity_poly.pdbx_seq_one_letter_code
_entity_poly.pdbx_strand_id
1 'polypeptide(L)'
;LVKESKKTENKGYESLENFGLSIPQKMDVDETSIYDTDLIQKVKASFRNWKTGWIERHGDMGEEFDPESYAESLPKTFLIDYKLSIKTRVVILLDHSSSIEDVELEYKRATIALCEALHYLGIKFAVFAFSTDERRVKCWVIKPANIKWSVISARRLVQIKASGGTPLAEIYGLLQPMIKSFKPDIMVTLTDGEPSDFDSVRQMVLLYRKMGIHMVSIGVGRNLSDSVSIGHNLIYLNYEKTMAVSRLQDIPKKVINLLRA
;
A
#
# COMPACT_ATOMS: atom_id res chain seq x y z
N LEU A 1 26.13 -16.14 2.22
CA LEU A 1 25.23 -15.01 1.87
C LEU A 1 23.76 -15.47 1.69
N VAL A 2 23.48 -16.54 0.91
CA VAL A 2 22.09 -17.03 0.69
C VAL A 2 21.51 -17.70 1.94
N LYS A 3 22.31 -18.34 2.78
CA LYS A 3 21.84 -18.96 4.04
C LYS A 3 21.60 -17.93 5.15
N GLU A 4 22.32 -16.84 5.19
CA GLU A 4 22.13 -15.77 6.17
C GLU A 4 20.88 -14.93 5.83
N SER A 5 20.59 -14.66 4.55
CA SER A 5 19.37 -13.95 4.16
C SER A 5 18.11 -14.74 4.52
N LYS A 6 18.09 -16.07 4.33
CA LYS A 6 16.96 -16.93 4.74
C LYS A 6 16.74 -16.96 6.26
N LYS A 7 17.83 -16.89 7.05
CA LYS A 7 17.75 -16.92 8.52
C LYS A 7 17.21 -15.59 9.10
N THR A 8 17.50 -14.47 8.44
CA THR A 8 17.00 -13.15 8.81
C THR A 8 15.53 -12.97 8.39
N GLU A 9 15.13 -13.50 7.25
CA GLU A 9 13.74 -13.55 6.83
C GLU A 9 12.87 -14.33 7.81
N ASN A 10 13.25 -15.55 8.19
CA ASN A 10 12.45 -16.37 9.11
C ASN A 10 12.25 -15.71 10.48
N LYS A 11 13.27 -15.06 11.05
CA LYS A 11 13.10 -14.36 12.34
C LYS A 11 12.07 -13.24 12.32
N GLY A 12 11.95 -12.54 11.18
CA GLY A 12 10.94 -11.50 11.01
C GLY A 12 9.51 -12.04 10.96
N TYR A 13 9.31 -13.27 10.48
CA TYR A 13 8.00 -13.90 10.37
C TYR A 13 7.54 -14.58 11.66
N GLU A 14 8.43 -15.26 12.38
CA GLU A 14 8.14 -15.86 13.68
C GLU A 14 7.60 -14.84 14.69
N SER A 15 8.09 -13.60 14.63
CA SER A 15 7.57 -12.53 15.48
C SER A 15 6.14 -12.09 15.10
N LEU A 16 5.74 -12.24 13.84
CA LEU A 16 4.41 -11.85 13.36
C LEU A 16 3.35 -12.92 13.64
N GLU A 17 3.71 -14.21 13.58
CA GLU A 17 2.81 -15.32 13.95
C GLU A 17 2.39 -15.22 15.42
N ASN A 18 3.28 -14.74 16.29
CA ASN A 18 2.97 -14.48 17.70
C ASN A 18 1.88 -13.41 17.89
N PHE A 19 1.60 -12.59 16.88
CA PHE A 19 0.49 -11.63 16.88
C PHE A 19 -0.80 -12.18 16.25
N GLY A 20 -0.88 -13.48 15.96
CA GLY A 20 -2.08 -14.10 15.34
C GLY A 20 -2.20 -13.85 13.83
N LEU A 21 -1.12 -13.46 13.17
CA LEU A 21 -1.07 -13.27 11.72
C LEU A 21 -0.65 -14.57 11.03
N SER A 22 -1.29 -14.91 9.94
CA SER A 22 -0.97 -16.10 9.15
C SER A 22 0.04 -15.77 8.05
N ILE A 23 0.98 -16.70 7.80
CA ILE A 23 1.95 -16.56 6.73
C ILE A 23 1.72 -17.67 5.70
N PRO A 24 1.41 -17.35 4.43
CA PRO A 24 1.34 -18.36 3.37
C PRO A 24 2.71 -18.98 3.14
N GLN A 25 2.82 -20.30 3.31
CA GLN A 25 4.13 -21.01 3.36
C GLN A 25 4.48 -21.79 2.11
N LYS A 26 3.52 -22.06 1.20
CA LYS A 26 3.80 -22.81 -0.03
C LYS A 26 4.70 -21.98 -0.95
N MET A 27 5.90 -22.50 -1.29
CA MET A 27 6.87 -21.78 -2.13
C MET A 27 6.99 -22.32 -3.55
N ASP A 28 6.33 -23.41 -3.84
CA ASP A 28 6.26 -24.10 -5.15
C ASP A 28 5.07 -23.68 -6.01
N VAL A 29 4.47 -22.53 -5.68
CA VAL A 29 3.37 -21.94 -6.47
C VAL A 29 3.90 -21.08 -7.59
N ASP A 30 3.22 -21.12 -8.74
CA ASP A 30 3.54 -20.28 -9.89
C ASP A 30 2.92 -18.89 -9.71
N GLU A 31 3.78 -17.89 -9.58
CA GLU A 31 3.40 -16.49 -9.47
C GLU A 31 3.26 -15.78 -10.82
N THR A 32 3.64 -16.42 -11.93
CA THR A 32 3.69 -15.75 -13.26
C THR A 32 2.31 -15.27 -13.71
N SER A 33 1.25 -15.98 -13.33
CA SER A 33 -0.13 -15.60 -13.68
C SER A 33 -0.57 -14.23 -13.16
N ILE A 34 0.03 -13.77 -12.07
CA ILE A 34 -0.29 -12.47 -11.45
C ILE A 34 0.70 -11.35 -11.81
N TYR A 35 1.76 -11.66 -12.59
CA TYR A 35 2.66 -10.64 -13.14
C TYR A 35 2.15 -10.15 -14.50
N ASP A 36 1.63 -8.92 -14.50
CA ASP A 36 1.35 -8.18 -15.74
C ASP A 36 2.51 -7.24 -16.01
N THR A 37 3.44 -7.70 -16.84
CA THR A 37 4.66 -6.96 -17.18
C THR A 37 4.37 -5.61 -17.81
N ASP A 38 3.34 -5.53 -18.68
CA ASP A 38 2.97 -4.29 -19.36
C ASP A 38 2.40 -3.28 -18.36
N LEU A 39 1.52 -3.71 -17.47
CA LEU A 39 0.98 -2.86 -16.41
C LEU A 39 2.09 -2.35 -15.49
N ILE A 40 3.00 -3.23 -15.05
CA ILE A 40 4.14 -2.87 -14.20
C ILE A 40 5.02 -1.82 -14.88
N GLN A 41 5.35 -1.99 -16.16
CA GLN A 41 6.18 -1.04 -16.90
C GLN A 41 5.48 0.31 -17.08
N LYS A 42 4.19 0.31 -17.43
CA LYS A 42 3.38 1.53 -17.53
C LYS A 42 3.34 2.31 -16.20
N VAL A 43 3.15 1.61 -15.09
CA VAL A 43 3.12 2.23 -13.77
C VAL A 43 4.51 2.78 -13.41
N LYS A 44 5.58 2.00 -13.58
CA LYS A 44 6.96 2.45 -13.32
C LYS A 44 7.33 3.66 -14.19
N ALA A 45 6.95 3.67 -15.45
CA ALA A 45 7.21 4.79 -16.38
C ALA A 45 6.49 6.07 -15.92
N SER A 46 5.25 5.96 -15.44
CA SER A 46 4.47 7.12 -14.96
C SER A 46 5.11 7.82 -13.76
N PHE A 47 5.97 7.11 -12.99
CA PHE A 47 6.63 7.64 -11.81
C PHE A 47 8.16 7.74 -11.95
N ARG A 48 8.67 7.62 -13.18
CA ARG A 48 10.12 7.67 -13.45
C ARG A 48 10.73 8.98 -12.95
N ASN A 49 10.06 10.09 -13.19
CA ASN A 49 10.53 11.42 -12.77
C ASN A 49 10.57 11.59 -11.24
N TRP A 50 9.78 10.82 -10.50
CA TRP A 50 9.85 10.84 -9.05
C TRP A 50 11.11 10.17 -8.49
N LYS A 51 11.59 9.11 -9.16
CA LYS A 51 12.82 8.42 -8.75
C LYS A 51 14.05 9.26 -9.06
N THR A 52 14.01 9.98 -10.17
CA THR A 52 15.07 10.87 -10.61
C THR A 52 14.93 12.27 -10.03
N GLY A 53 13.84 12.53 -9.29
CA GLY A 53 13.37 13.84 -8.86
C GLY A 53 14.40 14.68 -8.14
N TRP A 54 15.28 15.25 -8.92
CA TRP A 54 16.00 16.44 -8.57
C TRP A 54 14.99 17.59 -8.66
N ILE A 55 14.79 18.30 -7.58
CA ILE A 55 14.05 19.55 -7.57
C ILE A 55 15.07 20.64 -7.42
N GLU A 56 15.13 21.53 -8.37
CA GLU A 56 15.82 22.80 -8.22
C GLU A 56 15.11 23.63 -7.13
N ARG A 57 15.87 24.04 -6.16
CA ARG A 57 15.42 25.01 -5.14
C ARG A 57 16.46 26.12 -5.03
N HIS A 58 15.98 27.31 -4.81
CA HIS A 58 16.85 28.42 -4.46
C HIS A 58 17.39 28.28 -3.04
N GLY A 59 18.69 28.45 -2.89
CA GLY A 59 19.41 28.36 -1.62
C GLY A 59 20.44 29.47 -1.43
N ASP A 60 21.00 29.56 -0.25
CA ASP A 60 22.06 30.53 0.07
C ASP A 60 23.40 30.16 -0.55
N MET A 61 23.59 28.87 -0.90
CA MET A 61 24.74 28.33 -1.62
C MET A 61 24.27 27.20 -2.53
N GLY A 62 24.87 27.03 -3.69
CA GLY A 62 24.54 26.00 -4.68
C GLY A 62 25.60 25.88 -5.76
N GLU A 63 25.45 24.87 -6.65
CA GLU A 63 26.41 24.63 -7.73
C GLU A 63 26.20 25.61 -8.89
N GLU A 64 25.02 26.16 -9.05
CA GLU A 64 24.67 27.09 -10.13
C GLU A 64 24.08 28.38 -9.56
N PHE A 65 24.55 29.51 -10.11
CA PHE A 65 24.06 30.84 -9.74
C PHE A 65 22.88 31.21 -10.63
N ASP A 66 21.79 31.66 -10.02
CA ASP A 66 20.60 32.16 -10.73
C ASP A 66 20.63 33.68 -10.85
N PRO A 67 21.00 34.21 -12.02
CA PRO A 67 21.10 35.66 -12.23
C PRO A 67 19.75 36.37 -12.19
N GLU A 68 18.63 35.71 -12.46
CA GLU A 68 17.28 36.31 -12.40
C GLU A 68 16.88 36.56 -10.94
N SER A 69 17.04 35.58 -10.09
CA SER A 69 16.78 35.72 -8.65
C SER A 69 17.66 36.78 -8.00
N TYR A 70 18.92 36.93 -8.44
CA TYR A 70 19.81 38.00 -8.00
C TYR A 70 19.35 39.36 -8.47
N ALA A 71 18.94 39.51 -9.72
CA ALA A 71 18.41 40.74 -10.28
C ALA A 71 17.13 41.21 -9.56
N GLU A 72 16.30 40.26 -9.13
CA GLU A 72 15.07 40.49 -8.36
C GLU A 72 15.32 40.71 -6.86
N SER A 73 16.58 40.71 -6.42
CA SER A 73 16.98 40.85 -5.02
C SER A 73 16.36 39.80 -4.08
N LEU A 74 16.14 38.60 -4.58
CA LEU A 74 15.63 37.47 -3.77
C LEU A 74 16.71 37.01 -2.79
N PRO A 75 16.34 36.54 -1.57
CA PRO A 75 17.30 36.18 -0.53
C PRO A 75 18.09 34.90 -0.85
N LYS A 76 17.70 34.16 -1.87
CA LYS A 76 18.34 32.90 -2.28
C LYS A 76 18.59 32.92 -3.78
N THR A 77 19.85 32.99 -4.15
CA THR A 77 20.29 33.22 -5.54
C THR A 77 21.05 32.06 -6.15
N PHE A 78 21.18 30.95 -5.44
CA PHE A 78 21.83 29.75 -5.97
C PHE A 78 20.81 28.63 -6.19
N LEU A 79 20.96 27.90 -7.28
CA LEU A 79 20.18 26.69 -7.55
C LEU A 79 20.88 25.52 -6.87
N ILE A 80 20.08 24.75 -6.13
CA ILE A 80 20.52 23.54 -5.43
C ILE A 80 19.66 22.38 -5.92
N ASP A 81 20.31 21.38 -6.44
CA ASP A 81 19.66 20.11 -6.77
C ASP A 81 19.31 19.32 -5.51
N TYR A 82 18.05 19.22 -5.21
CA TYR A 82 17.56 18.49 -4.05
C TYR A 82 16.99 17.13 -4.48
N LYS A 83 17.60 16.04 -4.02
CA LYS A 83 17.05 14.70 -4.23
C LYS A 83 15.88 14.46 -3.28
N LEU A 84 14.67 14.42 -3.80
CA LEU A 84 13.49 14.05 -3.03
C LEU A 84 13.55 12.56 -2.65
N SER A 85 13.87 12.26 -1.41
CA SER A 85 13.67 10.91 -0.88
C SER A 85 12.27 10.84 -0.26
N ILE A 86 11.41 10.00 -0.82
CA ILE A 86 10.10 9.72 -0.22
C ILE A 86 10.36 8.87 1.02
N LYS A 87 10.34 9.50 2.19
CA LYS A 87 10.54 8.83 3.50
C LYS A 87 9.26 8.21 4.05
N THR A 88 8.18 8.24 3.30
CA THR A 88 6.86 7.74 3.71
C THR A 88 6.88 6.23 3.92
N ARG A 89 6.30 5.78 5.01
CA ARG A 89 6.07 4.36 5.35
C ARG A 89 4.60 4.04 5.13
N VAL A 90 4.34 3.00 4.37
CA VAL A 90 2.99 2.66 3.92
C VAL A 90 2.59 1.28 4.40
N VAL A 91 1.37 1.14 4.91
CA VAL A 91 0.71 -0.16 5.12
C VAL A 91 -0.39 -0.30 4.09
N ILE A 92 -0.44 -1.43 3.41
CA ILE A 92 -1.48 -1.77 2.44
C ILE A 92 -2.27 -2.94 2.99
N LEU A 93 -3.57 -2.78 3.10
CA LEU A 93 -4.53 -3.81 3.45
C LEU A 93 -5.34 -4.18 2.20
N LEU A 94 -5.39 -5.47 1.92
CA LEU A 94 -6.05 -6.04 0.75
C LEU A 94 -7.26 -6.86 1.20
N ASP A 95 -8.44 -6.41 0.86
CA ASP A 95 -9.65 -7.19 1.04
C ASP A 95 -9.64 -8.39 0.08
N HIS A 96 -9.84 -9.59 0.63
CA HIS A 96 -9.99 -10.84 -0.11
C HIS A 96 -11.30 -11.54 0.29
N SER A 97 -12.34 -10.77 0.57
CA SER A 97 -13.69 -11.27 0.77
C SER A 97 -14.27 -11.89 -0.52
N SER A 98 -15.35 -12.65 -0.40
CA SER A 98 -15.96 -13.34 -1.53
C SER A 98 -16.44 -12.42 -2.66
N SER A 99 -16.72 -11.15 -2.36
CA SER A 99 -17.09 -10.15 -3.36
C SER A 99 -15.97 -9.83 -4.38
N ILE A 100 -14.71 -10.11 -4.04
CA ILE A 100 -13.56 -9.91 -4.93
C ILE A 100 -13.32 -11.15 -5.85
N GLU A 101 -14.00 -12.28 -5.64
CA GLU A 101 -13.73 -13.55 -6.33
C GLU A 101 -13.73 -13.43 -7.86
N ASP A 102 -14.73 -12.76 -8.44
CA ASP A 102 -14.87 -12.60 -9.89
C ASP A 102 -13.70 -11.80 -10.53
N VAL A 103 -13.05 -10.96 -9.77
CA VAL A 103 -11.99 -10.04 -10.23
C VAL A 103 -10.64 -10.32 -9.55
N GLU A 104 -10.53 -11.42 -8.83
CA GLU A 104 -9.37 -11.75 -7.98
C GLU A 104 -8.04 -11.71 -8.75
N LEU A 105 -7.99 -12.25 -9.96
CA LEU A 105 -6.78 -12.27 -10.76
C LEU A 105 -6.31 -10.85 -11.13
N GLU A 106 -7.22 -10.01 -11.60
CA GLU A 106 -6.90 -8.62 -11.98
C GLU A 106 -6.54 -7.80 -10.75
N TYR A 107 -7.21 -8.04 -9.64
CA TYR A 107 -6.90 -7.41 -8.36
C TYR A 107 -5.49 -7.74 -7.87
N LYS A 108 -5.08 -9.01 -7.96
CA LYS A 108 -3.71 -9.44 -7.65
C LYS A 108 -2.68 -8.82 -8.59
N ARG A 109 -2.96 -8.76 -9.91
CA ARG A 109 -2.10 -8.10 -10.91
C ARG A 109 -1.90 -6.62 -10.58
N ALA A 110 -2.97 -5.89 -10.27
CA ALA A 110 -2.89 -4.50 -9.86
C ALA A 110 -2.09 -4.32 -8.56
N THR A 111 -2.27 -5.22 -7.60
CA THR A 111 -1.51 -5.23 -6.34
C THR A 111 -0.02 -5.45 -6.58
N ILE A 112 0.35 -6.42 -7.44
CA ILE A 112 1.75 -6.65 -7.82
C ILE A 112 2.34 -5.40 -8.48
N ALA A 113 1.64 -4.79 -9.43
CA ALA A 113 2.11 -3.58 -10.10
C ALA A 113 2.31 -2.41 -9.11
N LEU A 114 1.43 -2.27 -8.12
CA LEU A 114 1.60 -1.31 -7.02
C LEU A 114 2.86 -1.60 -6.21
N CYS A 115 3.03 -2.83 -5.74
CA CYS A 115 4.17 -3.24 -4.92
C CYS A 115 5.51 -3.08 -5.64
N GLU A 116 5.55 -3.46 -6.92
CA GLU A 116 6.70 -3.26 -7.80
C GLU A 116 7.05 -1.78 -7.99
N ALA A 117 6.05 -0.92 -8.12
CA ALA A 117 6.26 0.52 -8.23
C ALA A 117 6.75 1.14 -6.91
N LEU A 118 6.16 0.76 -5.78
CA LEU A 118 6.61 1.22 -4.46
C LEU A 118 8.05 0.78 -4.17
N HIS A 119 8.39 -0.46 -4.53
CA HIS A 119 9.76 -0.97 -4.43
C HIS A 119 10.71 -0.19 -5.34
N TYR A 120 10.32 0.07 -6.59
CA TYR A 120 11.09 0.87 -7.53
C TYR A 120 11.37 2.29 -7.01
N LEU A 121 10.39 2.91 -6.35
CA LEU A 121 10.50 4.24 -5.74
C LEU A 121 11.28 4.24 -4.41
N GLY A 122 11.64 3.08 -3.87
CA GLY A 122 12.34 2.97 -2.59
C GLY A 122 11.47 3.26 -1.37
N ILE A 123 10.15 3.26 -1.52
CA ILE A 123 9.20 3.47 -0.42
C ILE A 123 9.21 2.25 0.51
N LYS A 124 9.23 2.49 1.82
CA LYS A 124 9.09 1.42 2.82
C LYS A 124 7.61 1.06 2.98
N PHE A 125 7.27 -0.20 2.78
CA PHE A 125 5.87 -0.63 2.88
C PHE A 125 5.72 -2.04 3.45
N ALA A 126 4.54 -2.31 4.01
CA ALA A 126 4.07 -3.64 4.40
C ALA A 126 2.76 -3.94 3.68
N VAL A 127 2.50 -5.21 3.40
CA VAL A 127 1.27 -5.65 2.71
C VAL A 127 0.65 -6.81 3.48
N PHE A 128 -0.63 -6.67 3.77
CA PHE A 128 -1.46 -7.67 4.42
C PHE A 128 -2.70 -7.92 3.56
N ALA A 129 -3.17 -9.16 3.55
CA ALA A 129 -4.48 -9.50 3.00
C ALA A 129 -5.37 -10.01 4.13
N PHE A 130 -6.67 -9.84 4.00
CA PHE A 130 -7.60 -10.26 5.03
C PHE A 130 -8.93 -10.77 4.44
N SER A 131 -9.58 -11.62 5.23
CA SER A 131 -10.91 -12.16 4.95
C SER A 131 -11.43 -12.90 6.19
N THR A 132 -12.53 -13.65 6.04
CA THR A 132 -12.92 -14.69 7.00
C THR A 132 -12.82 -16.08 6.37
N ASP A 133 -12.52 -17.08 7.20
CA ASP A 133 -12.55 -18.46 6.84
C ASP A 133 -13.29 -19.23 7.94
N GLU A 134 -14.36 -19.95 7.58
CA GLU A 134 -15.24 -20.62 8.56
C GLU A 134 -15.65 -19.74 9.74
N ARG A 135 -15.99 -18.48 9.48
CA ARG A 135 -16.33 -17.42 10.47
C ARG A 135 -15.14 -16.97 11.35
N ARG A 136 -13.92 -17.40 11.06
CA ARG A 136 -12.72 -16.93 11.76
C ARG A 136 -12.06 -15.82 10.96
N VAL A 137 -11.65 -14.78 11.66
CA VAL A 137 -10.87 -13.69 11.07
C VAL A 137 -9.51 -14.22 10.63
N LYS A 138 -9.15 -13.97 9.39
CA LYS A 138 -7.85 -14.31 8.80
C LYS A 138 -7.14 -13.05 8.34
N CYS A 139 -5.90 -12.91 8.74
CA CYS A 139 -5.01 -11.88 8.25
C CYS A 139 -3.70 -12.51 7.78
N TRP A 140 -3.37 -12.37 6.52
CA TRP A 140 -2.17 -12.95 5.93
C TRP A 140 -1.10 -11.87 5.74
N VAL A 141 0.12 -12.22 6.13
CA VAL A 141 1.30 -11.39 5.89
C VAL A 141 1.86 -11.71 4.50
N ILE A 142 1.67 -10.81 3.56
CA ILE A 142 2.23 -10.91 2.21
C ILE A 142 3.68 -10.42 2.20
N LYS A 143 3.88 -9.21 2.71
CA LYS A 143 5.18 -8.58 2.84
C LYS A 143 5.29 -7.85 4.18
N PRO A 144 6.13 -8.28 5.11
CA PRO A 144 6.40 -7.50 6.32
C PRO A 144 7.20 -6.23 6.03
N ALA A 145 7.13 -5.29 6.95
CA ALA A 145 7.73 -3.96 6.80
C ALA A 145 9.26 -3.97 6.65
N ASN A 146 9.93 -4.88 7.34
CA ASN A 146 11.39 -4.99 7.43
C ASN A 146 12.03 -5.79 6.29
N ILE A 147 11.24 -6.40 5.43
CA ILE A 147 11.72 -7.21 4.31
C ILE A 147 11.49 -6.46 2.99
N LYS A 148 12.43 -6.57 2.06
CA LYS A 148 12.27 -6.02 0.71
C LYS A 148 11.23 -6.81 -0.07
N TRP A 149 10.56 -6.14 -0.99
CA TRP A 149 9.68 -6.79 -1.95
C TRP A 149 10.46 -7.80 -2.80
N SER A 150 9.91 -8.98 -3.00
CA SER A 150 10.54 -10.07 -3.76
C SER A 150 9.48 -11.03 -4.32
N VAL A 151 9.92 -11.94 -5.16
CA VAL A 151 9.10 -13.05 -5.70
C VAL A 151 8.41 -13.87 -4.59
N ILE A 152 9.05 -14.02 -3.43
CA ILE A 152 8.45 -14.70 -2.27
C ILE A 152 7.17 -14.00 -1.83
N SER A 153 7.15 -12.67 -1.82
CA SER A 153 5.95 -11.90 -1.49
C SER A 153 4.84 -12.10 -2.53
N ALA A 154 5.19 -12.17 -3.81
CA ALA A 154 4.22 -12.47 -4.86
C ALA A 154 3.65 -13.90 -4.71
N ARG A 155 4.48 -14.90 -4.44
CA ARG A 155 4.06 -16.29 -4.17
C ARG A 155 3.10 -16.38 -3.00
N ARG A 156 3.27 -15.57 -1.96
CA ARG A 156 2.31 -15.49 -0.86
C ARG A 156 0.96 -14.95 -1.31
N LEU A 157 0.95 -13.91 -2.12
CA LEU A 157 -0.28 -13.32 -2.63
C LEU A 157 -1.06 -14.30 -3.53
N VAL A 158 -0.38 -15.07 -4.37
CA VAL A 158 -1.02 -16.09 -5.23
C VAL A 158 -1.83 -17.10 -4.41
N GLN A 159 -1.32 -17.50 -3.24
CA GLN A 159 -1.91 -18.55 -2.41
C GLN A 159 -3.22 -18.16 -1.76
N ILE A 160 -3.46 -16.86 -1.59
CA ILE A 160 -4.67 -16.36 -0.95
C ILE A 160 -5.79 -16.39 -1.99
N LYS A 161 -6.90 -16.98 -1.61
CA LYS A 161 -8.13 -16.99 -2.41
C LYS A 161 -9.16 -16.08 -1.78
N ALA A 162 -9.92 -15.39 -2.62
CA ALA A 162 -11.06 -14.61 -2.17
C ALA A 162 -12.12 -15.54 -1.58
N SER A 163 -12.56 -15.25 -0.38
CA SER A 163 -13.57 -16.03 0.35
C SER A 163 -14.09 -15.28 1.57
N GLY A 164 -15.25 -15.68 2.07
CA GLY A 164 -15.79 -15.18 3.33
C GLY A 164 -16.18 -13.72 3.31
N GLY A 165 -16.12 -13.06 4.46
CA GLY A 165 -16.57 -11.68 4.67
C GLY A 165 -15.44 -10.68 4.93
N THR A 166 -15.82 -9.46 5.28
CA THR A 166 -14.92 -8.29 5.43
C THR A 166 -14.80 -7.88 6.92
N PRO A 167 -14.01 -8.57 7.77
CA PRO A 167 -13.87 -8.31 9.20
C PRO A 167 -12.88 -7.15 9.47
N LEU A 168 -13.10 -6.01 8.85
CA LEU A 168 -12.10 -4.93 8.79
C LEU A 168 -11.79 -4.32 10.17
N ALA A 169 -12.77 -4.24 11.08
CA ALA A 169 -12.56 -3.71 12.43
C ALA A 169 -11.62 -4.60 13.24
N GLU A 170 -11.83 -5.91 13.18
CA GLU A 170 -11.02 -6.91 13.85
C GLU A 170 -9.60 -6.91 13.28
N ILE A 171 -9.45 -6.75 11.96
CA ILE A 171 -8.14 -6.66 11.30
C ILE A 171 -7.38 -5.42 11.78
N TYR A 172 -8.02 -4.27 11.89
CA TYR A 172 -7.36 -3.10 12.45
C TYR A 172 -6.91 -3.36 13.90
N GLY A 173 -7.74 -4.00 14.72
CA GLY A 173 -7.37 -4.40 16.09
C GLY A 173 -6.16 -5.33 16.11
N LEU A 174 -6.17 -6.36 15.27
CA LEU A 174 -5.11 -7.36 15.15
C LEU A 174 -3.76 -6.75 14.74
N LEU A 175 -3.78 -5.78 13.82
CA LEU A 175 -2.58 -5.13 13.31
C LEU A 175 -2.00 -4.04 14.24
N GLN A 176 -2.71 -3.65 15.31
CA GLN A 176 -2.30 -2.55 16.18
C GLN A 176 -0.87 -2.68 16.75
N PRO A 177 -0.40 -3.85 17.23
CA PRO A 177 0.97 -4.01 17.73
C PRO A 177 2.02 -3.76 16.64
N MET A 178 1.77 -4.29 15.43
CA MET A 178 2.66 -4.09 14.28
C MET A 178 2.69 -2.62 13.86
N ILE A 179 1.54 -1.95 13.84
CA ILE A 179 1.42 -0.54 13.48
C ILE A 179 2.17 0.34 14.49
N LYS A 180 2.07 0.07 15.78
CA LYS A 180 2.84 0.76 16.83
C LYS A 180 4.36 0.60 16.64
N SER A 181 4.81 -0.57 16.19
CA SER A 181 6.22 -0.85 15.92
C SER A 181 6.72 -0.21 14.63
N PHE A 182 5.99 -0.39 13.53
CA PHE A 182 6.37 0.12 12.21
C PHE A 182 6.17 1.63 12.07
N LYS A 183 5.16 2.18 12.76
CA LYS A 183 4.75 3.59 12.72
C LYS A 183 4.56 4.06 11.27
N PRO A 184 3.58 3.51 10.54
CA PRO A 184 3.32 3.94 9.18
C PRO A 184 2.83 5.39 9.18
N ASP A 185 3.18 6.11 8.14
CA ASP A 185 2.66 7.46 7.91
C ASP A 185 1.29 7.39 7.22
N ILE A 186 1.10 6.38 6.37
CA ILE A 186 -0.12 6.16 5.61
C ILE A 186 -0.55 4.69 5.69
N MET A 187 -1.85 4.48 5.89
CA MET A 187 -2.50 3.17 5.74
C MET A 187 -3.51 3.24 4.60
N VAL A 188 -3.32 2.39 3.60
CA VAL A 188 -4.20 2.27 2.43
C VAL A 188 -5.00 0.98 2.54
N THR A 189 -6.31 1.07 2.58
CA THR A 189 -7.21 -0.10 2.56
C THR A 189 -7.88 -0.20 1.20
N LEU A 190 -7.68 -1.32 0.52
CA LEU A 190 -8.36 -1.67 -0.72
C LEU A 190 -9.50 -2.62 -0.36
N THR A 191 -10.74 -2.21 -0.58
CA THR A 191 -11.94 -2.96 -0.19
C THR A 191 -13.11 -2.62 -1.12
N ASP A 192 -14.11 -3.46 -1.18
CA ASP A 192 -15.38 -3.16 -1.86
C ASP A 192 -16.32 -2.28 -1.03
N GLY A 193 -15.91 -1.90 0.19
CA GLY A 193 -16.62 -0.93 1.03
C GLY A 193 -17.79 -1.47 1.84
N GLU A 194 -17.90 -2.79 1.98
CA GLU A 194 -18.99 -3.43 2.76
C GLU A 194 -18.41 -4.20 3.97
N PRO A 195 -17.92 -3.50 5.02
CA PRO A 195 -17.44 -4.18 6.22
C PRO A 195 -18.58 -4.82 7.01
N SER A 196 -18.27 -5.86 7.75
CA SER A 196 -19.23 -6.56 8.60
C SER A 196 -19.85 -5.69 9.71
N ASP A 197 -19.10 -4.68 10.18
CA ASP A 197 -19.51 -3.71 11.20
C ASP A 197 -18.96 -2.32 10.90
N PHE A 198 -19.81 -1.45 10.38
CA PHE A 198 -19.45 -0.08 9.99
C PHE A 198 -19.01 0.79 11.18
N ASP A 199 -19.70 0.69 12.32
CA ASP A 199 -19.44 1.57 13.46
C ASP A 199 -18.10 1.22 14.12
N SER A 200 -17.81 -0.06 14.29
CA SER A 200 -16.50 -0.51 14.79
C SER A 200 -15.35 -0.13 13.85
N VAL A 201 -15.53 -0.26 12.54
CA VAL A 201 -14.51 0.20 11.57
C VAL A 201 -14.28 1.70 11.68
N ARG A 202 -15.36 2.49 11.74
CA ARG A 202 -15.28 3.95 11.91
C ARG A 202 -14.50 4.34 13.17
N GLN A 203 -14.74 3.67 14.29
CA GLN A 203 -13.99 3.89 15.53
C GLN A 203 -12.51 3.59 15.38
N MET A 204 -12.15 2.48 14.72
CA MET A 204 -10.76 2.11 14.47
C MET A 204 -10.06 3.09 13.51
N VAL A 205 -10.73 3.55 12.48
CA VAL A 205 -10.21 4.58 11.56
C VAL A 205 -9.90 5.87 12.33
N LEU A 206 -10.84 6.32 13.18
CA LEU A 206 -10.64 7.51 14.01
C LEU A 206 -9.50 7.33 15.02
N LEU A 207 -9.34 6.14 15.59
CA LEU A 207 -8.24 5.82 16.50
C LEU A 207 -6.89 5.98 15.80
N TYR A 208 -6.73 5.40 14.59
CA TYR A 208 -5.49 5.49 13.83
C TYR A 208 -5.18 6.91 13.35
N ARG A 209 -6.20 7.66 12.95
CA ARG A 209 -6.05 9.09 12.64
C ARG A 209 -5.55 9.89 13.84
N LYS A 210 -6.07 9.62 15.06
CA LYS A 210 -5.57 10.22 16.32
C LYS A 210 -4.12 9.83 16.63
N MET A 211 -3.65 8.67 16.14
CA MET A 211 -2.25 8.27 16.23
C MET A 211 -1.34 8.93 15.18
N GLY A 212 -1.89 9.83 14.35
CA GLY A 212 -1.16 10.54 13.30
C GLY A 212 -0.97 9.73 12.01
N ILE A 213 -1.76 8.68 11.79
CA ILE A 213 -1.71 7.86 10.58
C ILE A 213 -2.77 8.36 9.59
N HIS A 214 -2.35 8.72 8.39
CA HIS A 214 -3.27 9.07 7.31
C HIS A 214 -3.99 7.84 6.80
N MET A 215 -5.28 7.74 7.12
CA MET A 215 -6.15 6.63 6.74
C MET A 215 -6.78 6.91 5.38
N VAL A 216 -6.46 6.06 4.41
CA VAL A 216 -6.91 6.17 3.02
C VAL A 216 -7.64 4.89 2.63
N SER A 217 -8.74 5.03 1.90
CA SER A 217 -9.46 3.89 1.34
C SER A 217 -9.59 4.00 -0.18
N ILE A 218 -9.46 2.86 -0.85
CA ILE A 218 -9.73 2.72 -2.27
C ILE A 218 -10.80 1.66 -2.44
N GLY A 219 -11.94 2.11 -2.90
CA GLY A 219 -13.07 1.26 -3.24
C GLY A 219 -12.85 0.54 -4.56
N VAL A 220 -12.98 -0.77 -4.53
CA VAL A 220 -12.83 -1.65 -5.70
C VAL A 220 -14.21 -2.00 -6.20
N GLY A 221 -14.70 -1.29 -7.22
CA GLY A 221 -16.01 -1.55 -7.84
C GLY A 221 -15.87 -2.35 -9.13
N ARG A 222 -16.89 -3.16 -9.44
CA ARG A 222 -16.96 -3.94 -10.70
C ARG A 222 -17.38 -3.06 -11.88
N ASN A 223 -18.13 -2.03 -11.59
CA ASN A 223 -18.64 -1.08 -12.58
C ASN A 223 -18.77 0.32 -11.95
N LEU A 224 -19.24 1.30 -12.73
CA LEU A 224 -19.37 2.67 -12.27
C LEU A 224 -20.42 2.82 -11.16
N SER A 225 -21.55 2.11 -11.26
CA SER A 225 -22.63 2.16 -10.26
C SER A 225 -22.14 1.64 -8.91
N ASP A 226 -21.49 0.47 -8.90
CA ASP A 226 -20.90 -0.11 -7.69
C ASP A 226 -19.88 0.83 -7.07
N SER A 227 -19.03 1.44 -7.92
CA SER A 227 -18.00 2.39 -7.46
C SER A 227 -18.60 3.59 -6.73
N VAL A 228 -19.77 4.09 -7.14
CA VAL A 228 -20.47 5.20 -6.47
C VAL A 228 -20.99 4.76 -5.12
N SER A 229 -21.66 3.59 -5.04
CA SER A 229 -22.18 3.03 -3.78
C SER A 229 -21.05 2.78 -2.77
N ILE A 230 -20.00 2.12 -3.22
CA ILE A 230 -18.78 1.87 -2.42
C ILE A 230 -18.17 3.19 -1.93
N GLY A 231 -18.09 4.19 -2.80
CA GLY A 231 -17.59 5.52 -2.42
C GLY A 231 -18.38 6.15 -1.26
N HIS A 232 -19.71 6.04 -1.27
CA HIS A 232 -20.54 6.53 -0.17
C HIS A 232 -20.30 5.78 1.13
N ASN A 233 -20.21 4.44 1.09
CA ASN A 233 -19.91 3.62 2.26
C ASN A 233 -18.56 4.00 2.87
N LEU A 234 -17.54 4.17 2.05
CA LEU A 234 -16.19 4.52 2.52
C LEU A 234 -16.11 5.93 3.11
N ILE A 235 -16.90 6.91 2.59
CA ILE A 235 -16.99 8.25 3.17
C ILE A 235 -17.59 8.17 4.58
N TYR A 236 -18.63 7.35 4.78
CA TYR A 236 -19.24 7.15 6.11
C TYR A 236 -18.24 6.62 7.14
N LEU A 237 -17.25 5.82 6.72
CA LEU A 237 -16.22 5.27 7.59
C LEU A 237 -15.15 6.28 8.06
N ASN A 238 -15.24 7.55 7.66
CA ASN A 238 -14.33 8.63 8.07
C ASN A 238 -12.85 8.47 7.68
N TYR A 239 -12.55 7.80 6.59
CA TYR A 239 -11.22 7.90 6.01
C TYR A 239 -10.91 9.35 5.60
N GLU A 240 -9.65 9.77 5.71
CA GLU A 240 -9.24 11.14 5.31
C GLU A 240 -9.37 11.37 3.82
N LYS A 241 -9.03 10.33 3.04
CA LYS A 241 -9.17 10.33 1.59
C LYS A 241 -9.81 9.02 1.17
N THR A 242 -10.81 9.14 0.34
CA THR A 242 -11.56 8.01 -0.22
C THR A 242 -11.61 8.15 -1.73
N MET A 243 -11.30 7.08 -2.43
CA MET A 243 -11.41 7.00 -3.88
C MET A 243 -12.07 5.68 -4.25
N ALA A 244 -12.84 5.68 -5.32
CA ALA A 244 -13.34 4.45 -5.93
C ALA A 244 -12.72 4.26 -7.30
N VAL A 245 -12.46 3.02 -7.68
CA VAL A 245 -11.93 2.63 -8.98
C VAL A 245 -12.89 1.67 -9.66
N SER A 246 -13.20 1.94 -10.91
CA SER A 246 -13.95 1.02 -11.79
C SER A 246 -13.03 0.16 -12.65
N ARG A 247 -11.74 0.48 -12.69
CA ARG A 247 -10.70 -0.30 -13.37
C ARG A 247 -9.58 -0.60 -12.37
N LEU A 248 -9.38 -1.87 -12.08
CA LEU A 248 -8.36 -2.32 -11.12
C LEU A 248 -6.94 -1.90 -11.53
N GLN A 249 -6.67 -1.79 -12.82
CA GLN A 249 -5.38 -1.32 -13.36
C GLN A 249 -5.04 0.12 -12.96
N ASP A 250 -6.02 0.93 -12.52
CA ASP A 250 -5.79 2.30 -12.06
C ASP A 250 -5.34 2.37 -10.59
N ILE A 251 -5.51 1.28 -9.81
CA ILE A 251 -5.14 1.21 -8.39
C ILE A 251 -3.71 1.68 -8.14
N PRO A 252 -2.68 1.15 -8.83
CA PRO A 252 -1.29 1.54 -8.55
C PRO A 252 -1.06 3.03 -8.72
N LYS A 253 -1.57 3.61 -9.80
CA LYS A 253 -1.42 5.03 -10.09
C LYS A 253 -2.14 5.91 -9.06
N LYS A 254 -3.35 5.52 -8.65
CA LYS A 254 -4.12 6.26 -7.65
C LYS A 254 -3.47 6.20 -6.27
N VAL A 255 -3.04 5.01 -5.82
CA VAL A 255 -2.34 4.87 -4.53
C VAL A 255 -1.08 5.73 -4.51
N ILE A 256 -0.22 5.62 -5.52
CA ILE A 256 1.05 6.36 -5.55
C ILE A 256 0.81 7.87 -5.59
N ASN A 257 -0.21 8.35 -6.32
CA ASN A 257 -0.55 9.77 -6.32
C ASN A 257 -1.01 10.27 -4.94
N LEU A 258 -1.67 9.43 -4.13
CA LEU A 258 -2.03 9.77 -2.76
C LEU A 258 -0.81 9.94 -1.84
N LEU A 259 0.29 9.25 -2.13
CA LEU A 259 1.54 9.37 -1.37
C LEU A 259 2.30 10.69 -1.66
N ARG A 260 1.86 11.43 -2.68
CA ARG A 260 2.46 12.70 -3.11
C ARG A 260 1.88 13.91 -2.36
N ALA A 261 0.67 13.78 -1.90
CA ALA A 261 -0.07 14.86 -1.24
C ALA A 261 0.25 14.93 0.25
#